data_2f416b62e7ad8e0eda1b6472ebf1e21d
#
_entry.id   2f416b62e7ad8e0eda1b6472ebf1e21d
#
_cell.length_a   1.000
_cell.length_b   1.000
_cell.length_c   1.000
_cell.angle_alpha   90.00
_cell.angle_beta   90.00
_cell.angle_gamma   90.00
#
_symmetry.space_group_name_H-M   'P 1'
#
loop_
_entity.id
_entity.type
_entity.pdbx_description
1 polymer ?
#
loop_
_entity_poly.entity_id
_entity_poly.type
_entity_poly.pdbx_seq_one_letter_code
_entity_poly.pdbx_strand_id
1 'polypeptide(L)'
;MPASIPPSLEAAITHLTKLPTIGRRSAERLAFHLLKVPREQVEELSAALIRMKDRLVRCSRCFNITEENPCPICRDPHRDSKALCVVEEALDAIAIEASGAFKGRYHVLGGCLSPLKGVTASDLNFEMLDERIESEEVEELILAMNPSVDGEATALYITQRYLPRGIRLSRIALGLPMGGSLEHADGQTLQHALQGRQEIHIQ
;
A
#
# COMPACT_ATOMS: atom_id res chain seq x y z
N MET A 1 -25.27 -41.73 10.37
CA MET A 1 -24.30 -40.78 10.92
C MET A 1 -23.94 -39.81 9.81
N PRO A 2 -24.00 -38.48 9.99
CA PRO A 2 -23.49 -37.58 8.97
C PRO A 2 -21.99 -37.88 8.77
N ALA A 3 -21.57 -38.01 7.53
CA ALA A 3 -20.17 -38.27 7.18
C ALA A 3 -19.33 -37.10 7.75
N SER A 4 -18.54 -37.38 8.79
CA SER A 4 -17.65 -36.37 9.38
C SER A 4 -16.48 -36.14 8.43
N ILE A 5 -16.19 -34.89 8.16
CA ILE A 5 -15.00 -34.51 7.42
C ILE A 5 -13.77 -35.07 8.16
N PRO A 6 -12.80 -35.68 7.47
CA PRO A 6 -11.58 -36.18 8.11
C PRO A 6 -10.85 -35.07 8.89
N PRO A 7 -10.30 -35.34 10.08
CA PRO A 7 -9.72 -34.30 10.94
C PRO A 7 -8.62 -33.44 10.26
N SER A 8 -7.77 -34.07 9.43
CA SER A 8 -6.72 -33.36 8.69
C SER A 8 -7.27 -32.40 7.64
N LEU A 9 -8.37 -32.80 6.96
CA LEU A 9 -9.05 -31.93 5.99
C LEU A 9 -9.77 -30.79 6.70
N GLU A 10 -10.42 -31.03 7.82
CA GLU A 10 -11.06 -30.00 8.65
C GLU A 10 -10.05 -28.99 9.19
N ALA A 11 -8.86 -29.45 9.62
CA ALA A 11 -7.78 -28.56 10.04
C ALA A 11 -7.33 -27.62 8.91
N ALA A 12 -7.12 -28.15 7.70
CA ALA A 12 -6.76 -27.33 6.54
C ALA A 12 -7.83 -26.29 6.21
N ILE A 13 -9.11 -26.68 6.20
CA ILE A 13 -10.24 -25.77 5.98
C ILE A 13 -10.26 -24.68 7.05
N THR A 14 -10.09 -25.05 8.31
CA THR A 14 -10.06 -24.08 9.43
C THR A 14 -8.92 -23.07 9.31
N HIS A 15 -7.73 -23.50 8.88
CA HIS A 15 -6.63 -22.56 8.66
C HIS A 15 -6.88 -21.63 7.47
N LEU A 16 -7.46 -22.14 6.39
CA LEU A 16 -7.81 -21.31 5.23
C LEU A 16 -8.90 -20.29 5.54
N THR A 17 -9.87 -20.58 6.43
CA THR A 17 -10.90 -19.62 6.83
C THR A 17 -10.38 -18.45 7.69
N LYS A 18 -9.15 -18.56 8.22
CA LYS A 18 -8.49 -17.43 8.92
C LYS A 18 -7.97 -16.36 7.97
N LEU A 19 -7.88 -16.66 6.67
CA LEU A 19 -7.46 -15.68 5.68
C LEU A 19 -8.61 -14.71 5.38
N PRO A 20 -8.32 -13.38 5.27
CA PRO A 20 -9.34 -12.38 4.95
C PRO A 20 -10.09 -12.76 3.68
N THR A 21 -11.39 -12.50 3.64
CA THR A 21 -12.29 -12.77 2.50
C THR A 21 -12.54 -14.26 2.17
N ILE A 22 -11.86 -15.21 2.83
CA ILE A 22 -12.07 -16.62 2.59
C ILE A 22 -13.10 -17.17 3.59
N GLY A 23 -14.34 -17.34 3.10
CA GLY A 23 -15.41 -18.02 3.85
C GLY A 23 -15.28 -19.53 3.80
N ARG A 24 -16.06 -20.23 4.63
CA ARG A 24 -16.06 -21.71 4.75
C ARG A 24 -16.16 -22.44 3.40
N ARG A 25 -17.07 -22.03 2.51
CA ARG A 25 -17.25 -22.66 1.19
C ARG A 25 -16.02 -22.52 0.29
N SER A 26 -15.39 -21.33 0.32
CA SER A 26 -14.16 -21.10 -0.45
C SER A 26 -12.99 -21.92 0.12
N ALA A 27 -12.88 -21.99 1.45
CA ALA A 27 -11.86 -22.79 2.12
C ALA A 27 -12.00 -24.29 1.80
N GLU A 28 -13.22 -24.82 1.79
CA GLU A 28 -13.49 -26.20 1.37
C GLU A 28 -13.04 -26.45 -0.08
N ARG A 29 -13.41 -25.57 -1.01
CA ARG A 29 -13.00 -25.71 -2.42
C ARG A 29 -11.48 -25.68 -2.58
N LEU A 30 -10.78 -24.80 -1.85
CA LEU A 30 -9.32 -24.70 -1.85
C LEU A 30 -8.69 -25.98 -1.27
N ALA A 31 -9.18 -26.46 -0.12
CA ALA A 31 -8.67 -27.67 0.51
C ALA A 31 -8.85 -28.92 -0.39
N PHE A 32 -10.01 -29.07 -1.04
CA PHE A 32 -10.24 -30.13 -2.00
C PHE A 32 -9.40 -30.00 -3.29
N HIS A 33 -9.06 -28.77 -3.70
CA HIS A 33 -8.12 -28.57 -4.80
C HIS A 33 -6.71 -29.02 -4.39
N LEU A 34 -6.22 -28.57 -3.23
CA LEU A 34 -4.91 -28.95 -2.69
C LEU A 34 -4.79 -30.48 -2.46
N LEU A 35 -5.89 -31.18 -2.16
CA LEU A 35 -5.90 -32.60 -2.02
C LEU A 35 -5.68 -33.33 -3.37
N LYS A 36 -6.07 -32.73 -4.49
CA LYS A 36 -5.98 -33.33 -5.84
C LYS A 36 -4.67 -33.03 -6.57
N VAL A 37 -3.98 -31.95 -6.22
CA VAL A 37 -2.70 -31.61 -6.83
C VAL A 37 -1.58 -32.50 -6.29
N PRO A 38 -0.46 -32.67 -7.03
CA PRO A 38 0.72 -33.39 -6.54
C PRO A 38 1.24 -32.78 -5.21
N ARG A 39 1.78 -33.64 -4.37
CA ARG A 39 2.32 -33.26 -3.06
C ARG A 39 3.38 -32.14 -3.18
N GLU A 40 4.19 -32.20 -4.21
CA GLU A 40 5.26 -31.25 -4.50
C GLU A 40 4.73 -29.82 -4.60
N GLN A 41 3.56 -29.61 -5.24
CA GLN A 41 2.93 -28.28 -5.34
C GLN A 41 2.47 -27.74 -3.99
N VAL A 42 2.00 -28.61 -3.10
CA VAL A 42 1.61 -28.23 -1.74
C VAL A 42 2.84 -27.85 -0.92
N GLU A 43 3.92 -28.62 -1.06
CA GLU A 43 5.22 -28.33 -0.41
C GLU A 43 5.82 -27.03 -0.93
N GLU A 44 5.79 -26.76 -2.23
CA GLU A 44 6.24 -25.49 -2.83
C GLU A 44 5.46 -24.30 -2.30
N LEU A 45 4.13 -24.38 -2.23
CA LEU A 45 3.27 -23.32 -1.67
C LEU A 45 3.61 -23.08 -0.20
N SER A 46 3.69 -24.14 0.60
CA SER A 46 4.04 -24.07 2.02
C SER A 46 5.42 -23.41 2.22
N ALA A 47 6.41 -23.87 1.46
CA ALA A 47 7.75 -23.32 1.52
C ALA A 47 7.81 -21.83 1.09
N ALA A 48 7.03 -21.44 0.08
CA ALA A 48 6.95 -20.05 -0.36
C ALA A 48 6.36 -19.13 0.73
N LEU A 49 5.29 -19.58 1.41
CA LEU A 49 4.68 -18.82 2.51
C LEU A 49 5.64 -18.65 3.70
N ILE A 50 6.37 -19.70 4.04
CA ILE A 50 7.38 -19.67 5.10
C ILE A 50 8.52 -18.72 4.72
N ARG A 51 9.09 -18.86 3.51
CA ARG A 51 10.15 -17.98 3.01
C ARG A 51 9.74 -16.51 3.01
N MET A 52 8.50 -16.21 2.62
CA MET A 52 7.96 -14.87 2.67
C MET A 52 8.01 -14.28 4.10
N LYS A 53 7.61 -15.07 5.10
CA LYS A 53 7.63 -14.64 6.51
C LYS A 53 9.05 -14.47 7.06
N ASP A 54 9.98 -15.32 6.63
CA ASP A 54 11.35 -15.36 7.16
C ASP A 54 12.25 -14.31 6.51
N ARG A 55 12.02 -13.98 5.23
CA ARG A 55 12.90 -13.10 4.47
C ARG A 55 12.44 -11.65 4.37
N LEU A 56 11.13 -11.41 4.42
CA LEU A 56 10.62 -10.07 4.27
C LEU A 56 10.77 -9.28 5.58
N VAL A 57 11.43 -8.14 5.45
CA VAL A 57 11.64 -7.17 6.53
C VAL A 57 11.12 -5.80 6.09
N ARG A 58 10.93 -4.89 7.04
CA ARG A 58 10.68 -3.48 6.73
C ARG A 58 12.01 -2.78 6.47
N CYS A 59 12.08 -2.03 5.38
CA CYS A 59 13.22 -1.17 5.09
C CYS A 59 13.41 -0.15 6.22
N SER A 60 14.60 -0.05 6.78
CA SER A 60 14.92 0.89 7.88
C SER A 60 14.79 2.37 7.48
N ARG A 61 14.75 2.69 6.17
CA ARG A 61 14.63 4.08 5.70
C ARG A 61 13.22 4.47 5.28
N CYS A 62 12.55 3.63 4.49
CA CYS A 62 11.26 3.98 3.89
C CYS A 62 10.08 3.14 4.40
N PHE A 63 10.30 2.15 5.25
CA PHE A 63 9.30 1.23 5.80
C PHE A 63 8.58 0.34 4.77
N ASN A 64 9.01 0.37 3.51
CA ASN A 64 8.52 -0.57 2.50
C ASN A 64 8.99 -2.00 2.82
N ILE A 65 8.28 -2.99 2.29
CA ILE A 65 8.61 -4.41 2.43
C ILE A 65 9.77 -4.74 1.48
N THR A 66 10.77 -5.48 1.98
CA THR A 66 11.99 -5.82 1.21
C THR A 66 12.66 -7.06 1.77
N GLU A 67 13.48 -7.75 0.97
CA GLU A 67 14.39 -8.79 1.46
C GLU A 67 15.76 -8.22 1.88
N GLU A 68 16.11 -7.02 1.41
CA GLU A 68 17.40 -6.38 1.68
C GLU A 68 17.19 -5.04 2.40
N ASN A 69 17.98 -4.77 3.44
CA ASN A 69 17.85 -3.54 4.23
C ASN A 69 19.14 -2.71 4.19
N PRO A 70 19.09 -1.43 3.72
CA PRO A 70 17.95 -0.73 3.11
C PRO A 70 17.52 -1.34 1.77
N CYS A 71 16.25 -1.08 1.38
CA CYS A 71 15.69 -1.62 0.13
C CYS A 71 16.43 -1.09 -1.12
N PRO A 72 16.32 -1.77 -2.28
CA PRO A 72 16.97 -1.35 -3.52
C PRO A 72 16.65 0.10 -3.91
N ILE A 73 15.39 0.55 -3.74
CA ILE A 73 14.98 1.92 -4.04
C ILE A 73 15.73 2.95 -3.17
N CYS A 74 15.87 2.67 -1.88
CA CYS A 74 16.59 3.57 -0.95
C CYS A 74 18.10 3.59 -1.16
N ARG A 75 18.67 2.53 -1.75
CA ARG A 75 20.10 2.43 -2.05
C ARG A 75 20.49 2.97 -3.42
N ASP A 76 19.52 3.12 -4.32
CA ASP A 76 19.80 3.58 -5.68
C ASP A 76 20.22 5.07 -5.67
N PRO A 77 21.47 5.38 -6.08
CA PRO A 77 21.97 6.75 -6.12
C PRO A 77 21.39 7.57 -7.28
N HIS A 78 20.76 6.92 -8.27
CA HIS A 78 20.16 7.59 -9.42
C HIS A 78 18.74 8.10 -9.12
N ARG A 79 18.20 7.75 -7.95
CA ARG A 79 16.90 8.24 -7.50
C ARG A 79 17.00 9.64 -6.91
N ASP A 80 16.05 10.48 -7.26
CA ASP A 80 15.92 11.80 -6.67
C ASP A 80 15.59 11.67 -5.16
N SER A 81 16.57 12.04 -4.32
CA SER A 81 16.40 11.99 -2.87
C SER A 81 15.58 13.16 -2.33
N LYS A 82 15.42 14.25 -3.12
CA LYS A 82 14.70 15.45 -2.71
C LYS A 82 13.19 15.34 -2.91
N ALA A 83 12.74 14.40 -3.74
CA ALA A 83 11.33 14.10 -3.97
C ALA A 83 10.93 12.82 -3.24
N LEU A 84 10.03 12.94 -2.26
CA LEU A 84 9.57 11.84 -1.42
C LEU A 84 8.08 11.59 -1.59
N CYS A 85 7.72 10.44 -2.14
CA CYS A 85 6.32 10.00 -2.25
C CYS A 85 5.89 9.32 -0.95
N VAL A 86 4.96 9.93 -0.25
CA VAL A 86 4.38 9.42 1.00
C VAL A 86 3.14 8.62 0.67
N VAL A 87 3.12 7.35 1.10
CA VAL A 87 2.03 6.38 0.86
C VAL A 87 1.51 5.81 2.17
N GLU A 88 0.31 5.29 2.16
CA GLU A 88 -0.30 4.64 3.34
C GLU A 88 0.36 3.30 3.64
N GLU A 89 0.39 2.42 2.65
CA GLU A 89 0.84 1.04 2.78
C GLU A 89 1.94 0.68 1.77
N ALA A 90 2.67 -0.39 2.06
CA ALA A 90 3.71 -0.89 1.18
C ALA A 90 3.20 -1.27 -0.22
N LEU A 91 1.96 -1.75 -0.32
CA LEU A 91 1.32 -2.10 -1.60
C LEU A 91 1.13 -0.87 -2.50
N ASP A 92 0.87 0.30 -1.92
CA ASP A 92 0.71 1.55 -2.68
C ASP A 92 2.05 1.94 -3.32
N ALA A 93 3.15 1.86 -2.55
CA ALA A 93 4.49 2.11 -3.08
C ALA A 93 4.86 1.14 -4.20
N ILE A 94 4.52 -0.15 -4.06
CA ILE A 94 4.74 -1.17 -5.09
C ILE A 94 3.94 -0.85 -6.36
N ALA A 95 2.69 -0.44 -6.22
CA ALA A 95 1.82 -0.10 -7.36
C ALA A 95 2.36 1.12 -8.14
N ILE A 96 2.78 2.19 -7.43
CA ILE A 96 3.37 3.37 -8.05
C ILE A 96 4.71 3.02 -8.73
N GLU A 97 5.55 2.24 -8.08
CA GLU A 97 6.83 1.80 -8.63
C GLU A 97 6.66 0.97 -9.90
N ALA A 98 5.69 0.06 -9.93
CA ALA A 98 5.37 -0.76 -11.09
C ALA A 98 4.95 0.06 -12.31
N SER A 99 4.40 1.26 -12.12
CA SER A 99 4.05 2.17 -13.22
C SER A 99 5.27 2.77 -13.91
N GLY A 100 6.43 2.79 -13.25
CA GLY A 100 7.65 3.43 -13.73
C GLY A 100 7.60 4.96 -13.82
N ALA A 101 6.51 5.59 -13.40
CA ALA A 101 6.26 7.02 -13.56
C ALA A 101 7.03 7.88 -12.55
N PHE A 102 7.44 7.33 -11.41
CA PHE A 102 8.11 8.06 -10.36
C PHE A 102 9.59 7.66 -10.21
N LYS A 103 10.46 8.64 -10.10
CA LYS A 103 11.92 8.45 -9.99
C LYS A 103 12.50 8.93 -8.66
N GLY A 104 11.67 9.38 -7.74
CA GLY A 104 12.06 9.73 -6.38
C GLY A 104 12.06 8.52 -5.43
N ARG A 105 12.01 8.79 -4.16
CA ARG A 105 11.98 7.80 -3.08
C ARG A 105 10.60 7.74 -2.43
N TYR A 106 10.34 6.66 -1.69
CA TYR A 106 9.06 6.46 -1.00
C TYR A 106 9.22 6.56 0.51
N HIS A 107 8.12 6.88 1.19
CA HIS A 107 7.96 6.70 2.62
C HIS A 107 6.60 6.08 2.90
N VAL A 108 6.61 4.93 3.59
CA VAL A 108 5.40 4.19 3.94
C VAL A 108 5.01 4.54 5.37
N LEU A 109 3.83 5.13 5.56
CA LEU A 109 3.32 5.52 6.88
C LEU A 109 2.96 4.31 7.74
N GLY A 110 2.50 3.22 7.11
CA GLY A 110 2.01 2.02 7.79
C GLY A 110 0.52 2.10 8.12
N GLY A 111 -0.21 3.01 7.49
CA GLY A 111 -1.64 3.23 7.62
C GLY A 111 -2.06 4.68 7.44
N CYS A 112 -3.28 4.99 7.90
CA CYS A 112 -3.86 6.33 7.93
C CYS A 112 -4.25 6.74 9.35
N LEU A 113 -4.26 8.04 9.62
CA LEU A 113 -4.90 8.58 10.81
C LEU A 113 -6.39 8.20 10.79
N SER A 114 -6.87 7.62 11.86
CA SER A 114 -8.28 7.23 12.00
C SER A 114 -8.72 7.36 13.46
N PRO A 115 -9.22 8.53 13.87
CA PRO A 115 -9.68 8.75 15.25
C PRO A 115 -10.75 7.75 15.68
N LEU A 116 -11.62 7.32 14.75
CA LEU A 116 -12.67 6.33 15.01
C LEU A 116 -12.11 4.94 15.32
N LYS A 117 -10.94 4.60 14.76
CA LYS A 117 -10.24 3.33 15.02
C LYS A 117 -9.15 3.47 16.08
N GLY A 118 -8.98 4.66 16.65
CA GLY A 118 -7.95 4.96 17.64
C GLY A 118 -6.53 5.07 17.05
N VAL A 119 -6.38 5.19 15.72
CA VAL A 119 -5.07 5.33 15.08
C VAL A 119 -4.64 6.80 15.10
N THR A 120 -3.54 7.06 15.78
CA THR A 120 -2.94 8.39 15.97
C THR A 120 -1.62 8.53 15.20
N ALA A 121 -1.03 9.72 15.22
CA ALA A 121 0.26 9.95 14.55
C ALA A 121 1.41 9.14 15.16
N SER A 122 1.33 8.79 16.46
CA SER A 122 2.35 7.96 17.12
C SER A 122 2.29 6.47 16.71
N ASP A 123 1.20 6.04 16.10
CA ASP A 123 1.06 4.67 15.60
C ASP A 123 1.58 4.52 14.17
N LEU A 124 1.93 5.65 13.53
CA LEU A 124 2.40 5.74 12.16
C LEU A 124 3.85 6.24 12.10
N ASN A 125 4.54 6.01 10.98
CA ASN A 125 5.96 6.30 10.81
C ASN A 125 6.27 7.80 10.60
N PHE A 126 5.59 8.72 11.30
CA PHE A 126 5.80 10.17 11.17
C PHE A 126 7.12 10.65 11.76
N GLU A 127 7.57 10.09 12.89
CA GLU A 127 8.86 10.46 13.49
C GLU A 127 10.01 10.16 12.54
N MET A 128 9.97 9.00 11.90
CA MET A 128 10.96 8.62 10.89
C MET A 128 10.84 9.47 9.60
N LEU A 129 9.65 9.96 9.27
CA LEU A 129 9.48 10.91 8.18
C LEU A 129 10.15 12.25 8.51
N ASP A 130 10.00 12.74 9.74
CA ASP A 130 10.66 13.96 10.21
C ASP A 130 12.20 13.86 10.11
N GLU A 131 12.77 12.80 10.68
CA GLU A 131 14.22 12.55 10.63
C GLU A 131 14.72 12.48 9.19
N ARG A 132 13.93 11.89 8.33
CA ARG A 132 14.28 11.69 6.93
C ARG A 132 14.25 13.00 6.12
N ILE A 133 13.25 13.84 6.39
CA ILE A 133 13.13 15.16 5.76
C ILE A 133 14.36 16.01 6.07
N GLU A 134 14.83 16.00 7.32
CA GLU A 134 15.98 16.77 7.76
C GLU A 134 17.30 16.18 7.22
N SER A 135 17.47 14.87 7.29
CA SER A 135 18.73 14.21 6.92
C SER A 135 18.95 14.05 5.40
N GLU A 136 17.89 13.97 4.61
CA GLU A 136 17.95 13.80 3.15
C GLU A 136 17.71 15.12 2.39
N GLU A 137 17.53 16.26 3.08
CA GLU A 137 17.24 17.57 2.50
C GLU A 137 16.05 17.51 1.53
N VAL A 138 14.94 16.89 1.97
CA VAL A 138 13.75 16.70 1.15
C VAL A 138 13.11 18.05 0.81
N GLU A 139 12.92 18.32 -0.48
CA GLU A 139 12.32 19.56 -0.98
C GLU A 139 10.82 19.41 -1.30
N GLU A 140 10.40 18.18 -1.64
CA GLU A 140 9.01 17.90 -2.02
C GLU A 140 8.48 16.63 -1.35
N LEU A 141 7.28 16.72 -0.78
CA LEU A 141 6.47 15.57 -0.40
C LEU A 141 5.29 15.44 -1.37
N ILE A 142 5.21 14.29 -2.03
CA ILE A 142 4.10 13.93 -2.91
C ILE A 142 3.16 13.04 -2.12
N LEU A 143 1.96 13.52 -1.84
CA LEU A 143 0.98 12.80 -1.05
C LEU A 143 0.20 11.82 -1.96
N ALA A 144 0.45 10.53 -1.79
CA ALA A 144 -0.22 9.46 -2.52
C ALA A 144 -1.13 8.67 -1.56
N MET A 145 -2.06 9.38 -0.92
CA MET A 145 -3.07 8.81 -0.04
C MET A 145 -4.26 8.31 -0.86
N ASN A 146 -4.90 7.25 -0.38
CA ASN A 146 -6.14 6.77 -0.98
C ASN A 146 -7.27 7.81 -0.82
N PRO A 147 -8.21 7.90 -1.75
CA PRO A 147 -9.34 8.83 -1.68
C PRO A 147 -10.40 8.32 -0.69
N SER A 148 -10.05 8.32 0.58
CA SER A 148 -10.89 7.92 1.71
C SER A 148 -10.93 9.02 2.76
N VAL A 149 -11.90 9.00 3.66
CA VAL A 149 -11.99 9.97 4.76
C VAL A 149 -10.71 9.97 5.61
N ASP A 150 -10.20 8.77 5.93
CA ASP A 150 -8.97 8.60 6.72
C ASP A 150 -7.73 9.10 5.94
N GLY A 151 -7.68 8.83 4.62
CA GLY A 151 -6.61 9.32 3.73
C GLY A 151 -6.60 10.85 3.59
N GLU A 152 -7.78 11.47 3.43
CA GLU A 152 -7.92 12.93 3.40
C GLU A 152 -7.49 13.58 4.72
N ALA A 153 -7.91 13.01 5.86
CA ALA A 153 -7.51 13.48 7.18
C ALA A 153 -5.98 13.38 7.36
N THR A 154 -5.37 12.30 6.87
CA THR A 154 -3.94 12.08 6.91
C THR A 154 -3.19 13.08 6.03
N ALA A 155 -3.67 13.32 4.80
CA ALA A 155 -3.10 14.33 3.90
C ALA A 155 -3.18 15.74 4.50
N LEU A 156 -4.31 16.09 5.14
CA LEU A 156 -4.46 17.36 5.83
C LEU A 156 -3.47 17.51 6.99
N TYR A 157 -3.31 16.47 7.80
CA TYR A 157 -2.34 16.45 8.89
C TYR A 157 -0.90 16.67 8.38
N ILE A 158 -0.50 15.97 7.32
CA ILE A 158 0.80 16.15 6.67
C ILE A 158 0.95 17.58 6.19
N THR A 159 -0.07 18.13 5.56
CA THR A 159 -0.06 19.51 5.06
C THR A 159 0.16 20.51 6.20
N GLN A 160 -0.57 20.40 7.28
CA GLN A 160 -0.43 21.29 8.45
C GLN A 160 0.94 21.17 9.13
N ARG A 161 1.55 19.99 9.11
CA ARG A 161 2.83 19.71 9.75
C ARG A 161 4.02 20.22 8.94
N TYR A 162 4.01 20.04 7.61
CA TYR A 162 5.20 20.24 6.78
C TYR A 162 5.16 21.50 5.91
N LEU A 163 3.99 22.01 5.52
CA LEU A 163 3.89 23.25 4.74
C LEU A 163 4.55 24.44 5.44
N PRO A 164 4.39 24.64 6.77
CA PRO A 164 5.06 25.75 7.48
C PRO A 164 6.59 25.61 7.55
N ARG A 165 7.14 24.42 7.29
CA ARG A 165 8.58 24.15 7.23
C ARG A 165 9.20 24.50 5.87
N GLY A 166 8.41 25.02 4.93
CA GLY A 166 8.87 25.41 3.59
C GLY A 166 9.02 24.26 2.61
N ILE A 167 8.50 23.08 2.94
CA ILE A 167 8.51 21.90 2.05
C ILE A 167 7.38 22.04 1.04
N ARG A 168 7.71 21.82 -0.23
CA ARG A 168 6.70 21.79 -1.29
C ARG A 168 5.83 20.53 -1.13
N LEU A 169 4.53 20.74 -1.07
CA LEU A 169 3.55 19.64 -1.00
C LEU A 169 2.79 19.55 -2.31
N SER A 170 2.75 18.36 -2.86
CA SER A 170 1.94 18.01 -4.01
C SER A 170 1.13 16.75 -3.72
N ARG A 171 0.17 16.47 -4.55
CA ARG A 171 -0.74 15.34 -4.38
C ARG A 171 -0.94 14.64 -5.72
N ILE A 172 -1.06 13.32 -5.71
CA ILE A 172 -1.45 12.59 -6.93
C ILE A 172 -2.83 13.07 -7.39
N ALA A 173 -2.99 13.23 -8.71
CA ALA A 173 -4.25 13.69 -9.29
C ALA A 173 -5.38 12.70 -9.02
N LEU A 174 -6.54 13.24 -8.65
CA LEU A 174 -7.78 12.50 -8.52
C LEU A 174 -8.67 12.82 -9.73
N GLY A 175 -9.29 11.81 -10.31
CA GLY A 175 -10.16 12.02 -11.46
C GLY A 175 -10.58 10.74 -12.15
N LEU A 176 -11.05 10.89 -13.38
CA LEU A 176 -11.53 9.79 -14.21
C LEU A 176 -10.39 8.86 -14.61
N PRO A 177 -10.55 7.54 -14.48
CA PRO A 177 -9.56 6.60 -14.96
C PRO A 177 -9.52 6.60 -16.50
N MET A 178 -8.32 6.39 -17.05
CA MET A 178 -8.15 6.23 -18.50
C MET A 178 -9.00 5.07 -19.03
N GLY A 179 -9.75 5.32 -20.10
CA GLY A 179 -10.67 4.34 -20.68
C GLY A 179 -12.02 4.20 -19.96
N GLY A 180 -12.24 4.96 -18.87
CA GLY A 180 -13.54 5.03 -18.21
C GLY A 180 -14.53 5.90 -18.97
N SER A 181 -15.84 5.56 -18.89
CA SER A 181 -16.92 6.39 -19.42
C SER A 181 -17.43 7.37 -18.38
N LEU A 182 -17.72 8.62 -18.79
CA LEU A 182 -18.30 9.65 -17.91
C LEU A 182 -19.62 9.23 -17.28
N GLU A 183 -20.44 8.49 -18.03
CA GLU A 183 -21.76 8.03 -17.59
C GLU A 183 -21.72 6.99 -16.47
N HIS A 184 -20.57 6.32 -16.30
CA HIS A 184 -20.38 5.30 -15.26
C HIS A 184 -19.60 5.81 -14.05
N ALA A 185 -19.12 7.06 -14.09
CA ALA A 185 -18.42 7.67 -12.98
C ALA A 185 -19.41 8.12 -11.90
N ASP A 186 -19.07 7.84 -10.64
CA ASP A 186 -19.83 8.37 -9.52
C ASP A 186 -19.68 9.89 -9.36
N GLY A 187 -20.63 10.52 -8.66
CA GLY A 187 -20.67 11.98 -8.51
C GLY A 187 -19.42 12.56 -7.84
N GLN A 188 -18.79 11.82 -6.92
CA GLN A 188 -17.58 12.25 -6.22
C GLN A 188 -16.36 12.26 -7.16
N THR A 189 -16.20 11.21 -7.97
CA THR A 189 -15.18 11.13 -9.02
C THR A 189 -15.32 12.26 -10.04
N LEU A 190 -16.55 12.57 -10.49
CA LEU A 190 -16.82 13.69 -11.39
C LEU A 190 -16.50 15.03 -10.75
N GLN A 191 -16.85 15.22 -9.50
CA GLN A 191 -16.54 16.45 -8.74
C GLN A 191 -15.02 16.67 -8.65
N HIS A 192 -14.24 15.65 -8.28
CA HIS A 192 -12.78 15.74 -8.22
C HIS A 192 -12.16 16.01 -9.59
N ALA A 193 -12.65 15.35 -10.65
CA ALA A 193 -12.17 15.57 -12.00
C ALA A 193 -12.42 17.02 -12.46
N LEU A 194 -13.59 17.60 -12.17
CA LEU A 194 -13.91 18.98 -12.50
C LEU A 194 -13.11 20.00 -11.67
N GLN A 195 -12.87 19.72 -10.39
CA GLN A 195 -12.04 20.57 -9.55
C GLN A 195 -10.57 20.55 -9.98
N GLY A 196 -10.05 19.36 -10.36
CA GLY A 196 -8.69 19.17 -10.84
C GLY A 196 -8.49 19.43 -12.33
N ARG A 197 -9.48 20.02 -13.05
CA ARG A 197 -9.38 20.28 -14.48
C ARG A 197 -8.19 21.16 -14.82
N GLN A 198 -7.51 20.82 -15.90
CA GLN A 198 -6.35 21.56 -16.40
C GLN A 198 -6.74 22.40 -17.63
N GLU A 199 -6.14 23.58 -17.76
CA GLU A 199 -6.25 24.38 -18.98
C GLU A 199 -5.48 23.73 -20.12
N ILE A 200 -6.06 23.74 -21.32
CA ILE A 200 -5.42 23.24 -22.52
C ILE A 200 -4.72 24.40 -23.21
N HIS A 201 -3.41 24.31 -23.30
CA HIS A 201 -2.60 25.23 -24.08
C HIS A 201 -2.19 24.55 -25.37
N ILE A 202 -2.44 25.21 -26.52
CA ILE A 202 -1.93 24.76 -27.83
C ILE A 202 -0.44 25.13 -27.85
N GLN A 203 0.43 24.14 -28.00
CA GLN A 203 1.87 24.33 -28.24
C GLN A 203 2.13 24.71 -29.68
#